data_78edc3076bfb163e17f4d43ba968f161
#
_entry.id   78edc3076bfb163e17f4d43ba968f161
#
_cell.length_a   1.000
_cell.length_b   1.000
_cell.length_c   1.000
_cell.angle_alpha   90.00
_cell.angle_beta   90.00
_cell.angle_gamma   90.00
#
_symmetry.space_group_name_H-M   'P 1'
#
loop_
_entity.id
_entity.type
_entity.pdbx_description
1 polymer ?
#
loop_
_entity_poly.entity_id
_entity_poly.type
_entity_poly.pdbx_seq_one_letter_code
_entity_poly.pdbx_strand_id
1 'polypeptide(L)'
;MAQQEINLKKIIPITVIVIVVIVLLVSWSNITVTIDAGHGGVLFKRFGGGVNLEKTYGEGFHFIAPWNKMYIYEVRQQETSEDMNVLSSNGLEIFVDVSAWYEPMFDKLGHLHQEIGTTYLQRVIIPSLRSSTRSVVGRYTPEEIYSTKRDVIQDEIFNETKTVLEEKNVQLNKILIRAIKLPATLKEAIEGKLKQEQLSLEYEFKLEKARKEAERQKIEAEGKATAFKIINASLTDRILREKGIEATLKLAESPNAKVVVIGNTKGGLPLILGDIK
;
A
#
# COMPACT_ATOMS: atom_id res chain seq x y z
N MET A 1 52.84 44.02 65.29
CA MET A 1 52.31 43.14 64.27
C MET A 1 51.35 42.16 64.96
N ALA A 2 50.04 42.34 64.84
CA ALA A 2 49.05 41.47 65.46
C ALA A 2 48.89 40.20 64.59
N GLN A 3 49.36 39.09 65.13
CA GLN A 3 49.00 37.76 64.52
C GLN A 3 47.55 37.49 64.80
N GLN A 4 46.69 37.56 63.74
CA GLN A 4 45.33 37.04 63.81
C GLN A 4 45.43 35.52 63.87
N GLU A 5 45.20 34.97 65.07
CA GLU A 5 44.97 33.52 65.21
C GLU A 5 43.71 33.13 64.43
N ILE A 6 44.00 32.48 63.30
CA ILE A 6 42.94 31.94 62.46
C ILE A 6 42.17 30.82 63.21
N ASN A 7 40.93 31.07 63.60
CA ASN A 7 40.14 30.21 64.44
C ASN A 7 39.70 29.00 63.58
N LEU A 8 40.58 28.00 63.44
CA LEU A 8 40.36 26.79 62.63
C LEU A 8 39.06 26.10 62.91
N LYS A 9 38.56 26.14 64.18
CA LYS A 9 37.25 25.52 64.54
C LYS A 9 36.03 26.14 63.84
N LYS A 10 36.14 27.41 63.40
CA LYS A 10 35.03 28.05 62.63
C LYS A 10 35.21 27.96 61.13
N ILE A 11 36.40 27.75 60.64
CA ILE A 11 36.71 27.69 59.18
C ILE A 11 36.42 26.32 58.64
N ILE A 12 36.68 25.24 59.38
CA ILE A 12 36.41 23.85 58.96
C ILE A 12 34.95 23.64 58.51
N PRO A 13 33.89 24.01 59.29
CA PRO A 13 32.51 23.79 58.85
C PRO A 13 32.15 24.63 57.62
N ILE A 14 32.69 25.83 57.47
CA ILE A 14 32.43 26.69 56.30
C ILE A 14 33.08 26.08 55.05
N THR A 15 34.30 25.58 55.16
CA THR A 15 35.01 24.93 54.04
C THR A 15 34.26 23.65 53.59
N VAL A 16 33.80 22.86 54.55
CA VAL A 16 33.00 21.66 54.24
C VAL A 16 31.70 22.02 53.52
N ILE A 17 30.98 23.06 53.97
CA ILE A 17 29.77 23.54 53.32
C ILE A 17 30.06 23.99 51.87
N VAL A 18 31.12 24.76 51.67
CA VAL A 18 31.53 25.23 50.33
C VAL A 18 31.87 24.05 49.42
N ILE A 19 32.58 23.04 49.91
CA ILE A 19 32.90 21.84 49.14
C ILE A 19 31.63 21.08 48.80
N VAL A 20 30.68 20.91 49.72
CA VAL A 20 29.39 20.25 49.47
C VAL A 20 28.57 21.00 48.41
N VAL A 21 28.54 22.35 48.51
CA VAL A 21 27.84 23.18 47.52
C VAL A 21 28.47 23.03 46.13
N ILE A 22 29.82 23.05 46.05
CA ILE A 22 30.54 22.85 44.78
C ILE A 22 30.24 21.45 44.21
N VAL A 23 30.27 20.42 45.04
CA VAL A 23 29.92 19.04 44.59
C VAL A 23 28.48 18.96 44.12
N LEU A 24 27.54 19.60 44.79
CA LEU A 24 26.15 19.67 44.37
C LEU A 24 25.98 20.41 43.01
N LEU A 25 26.69 21.54 42.84
CA LEU A 25 26.66 22.31 41.60
C LEU A 25 27.26 21.52 40.41
N VAL A 26 28.37 20.86 40.62
CA VAL A 26 29.03 20.01 39.60
C VAL A 26 28.19 18.78 39.26
N SER A 27 27.48 18.23 40.26
CA SER A 27 26.63 17.06 40.10
C SER A 27 25.25 17.41 39.53
N TRP A 28 24.86 18.68 39.47
CA TRP A 28 23.53 19.12 39.07
C TRP A 28 23.13 18.60 37.68
N SER A 29 24.05 18.64 36.71
CA SER A 29 23.83 18.12 35.36
C SER A 29 23.65 16.59 35.28
N ASN A 30 24.08 15.85 36.29
CA ASN A 30 23.91 14.39 36.39
C ASN A 30 22.69 13.97 37.20
N ILE A 31 22.07 14.92 37.93
CA ILE A 31 20.89 14.66 38.77
C ILE A 31 19.59 14.87 37.99
N THR A 32 19.64 15.71 36.94
CA THR A 32 18.46 16.09 36.17
C THR A 32 18.55 15.58 34.76
N VAL A 33 17.46 14.96 34.28
CA VAL A 33 17.33 14.51 32.91
C VAL A 33 15.98 14.99 32.37
N THR A 34 16.00 15.68 31.24
CA THR A 34 14.80 16.03 30.51
C THR A 34 14.62 15.05 29.36
N ILE A 35 13.44 14.46 29.26
CA ILE A 35 13.04 13.58 28.18
C ILE A 35 12.10 14.36 27.28
N ASP A 36 12.49 14.51 26.02
CA ASP A 36 11.72 15.25 25.03
C ASP A 36 10.43 14.52 24.64
N ALA A 37 9.47 15.27 24.09
CA ALA A 37 8.22 14.71 23.61
C ALA A 37 8.47 13.62 22.54
N GLY A 38 7.76 12.49 22.69
CA GLY A 38 7.91 11.32 21.81
C GLY A 38 9.12 10.45 22.11
N HIS A 39 9.73 10.63 23.28
CA HIS A 39 10.80 9.79 23.79
C HIS A 39 10.38 9.10 25.11
N GLY A 40 10.99 7.96 25.37
CA GLY A 40 10.87 7.21 26.61
C GLY A 40 12.24 6.97 27.24
N GLY A 41 12.29 7.00 28.56
CA GLY A 41 13.52 6.81 29.32
C GLY A 41 13.57 5.48 30.07
N VAL A 42 14.72 4.83 30.05
CA VAL A 42 15.01 3.62 30.80
C VAL A 42 16.13 3.93 31.81
N LEU A 43 15.83 3.75 33.10
CA LEU A 43 16.79 4.02 34.17
C LEU A 43 17.67 2.81 34.44
N PHE A 44 18.97 2.98 34.30
CA PHE A 44 19.98 2.03 34.74
C PHE A 44 20.50 2.45 36.12
N LYS A 45 20.24 1.60 37.11
CA LYS A 45 20.70 1.80 38.51
C LYS A 45 22.05 1.14 38.73
N ARG A 46 23.12 1.93 38.88
CA ARG A 46 24.47 1.40 39.07
C ARG A 46 24.62 0.59 40.35
N PHE A 47 23.98 1.00 41.44
CA PHE A 47 24.08 0.39 42.77
C PHE A 47 22.76 -0.24 43.25
N GLY A 48 21.88 -0.68 42.35
CA GLY A 48 20.60 -1.19 42.78
C GLY A 48 19.83 -1.96 41.73
N GLY A 49 20.35 -3.09 41.27
CA GLY A 49 19.61 -4.02 40.43
C GLY A 49 19.64 -3.79 38.91
N GLY A 50 20.49 -2.86 38.43
CA GLY A 50 20.67 -2.68 36.99
C GLY A 50 19.51 -1.94 36.31
N VAL A 51 19.03 -2.47 35.17
CA VAL A 51 17.93 -1.89 34.39
C VAL A 51 16.62 -1.99 35.16
N ASN A 52 15.87 -0.90 35.24
CA ASN A 52 14.52 -0.94 35.80
C ASN A 52 13.57 -1.45 34.71
N LEU A 53 13.03 -2.65 34.89
CA LEU A 53 12.14 -3.32 33.94
C LEU A 53 10.68 -2.90 34.11
N GLU A 54 10.30 -2.51 35.31
CA GLU A 54 8.88 -2.23 35.67
C GLU A 54 8.46 -0.80 35.34
N LYS A 55 9.43 0.13 35.27
CA LYS A 55 9.11 1.55 35.10
C LYS A 55 9.85 2.16 33.92
N THR A 56 9.08 2.55 32.92
CA THR A 56 9.51 3.44 31.85
C THR A 56 9.21 4.89 32.24
N TYR A 57 10.13 5.79 31.96
CA TYR A 57 9.97 7.22 32.22
C TYR A 57 9.47 7.89 30.94
N GLY A 58 8.32 8.59 31.07
CA GLY A 58 7.74 9.37 29.96
C GLY A 58 8.47 10.70 29.75
N GLU A 59 7.92 11.52 28.87
CA GLU A 59 8.37 12.87 28.61
C GLU A 59 8.32 13.77 29.84
N GLY A 60 9.18 14.79 29.86
CA GLY A 60 9.25 15.77 30.92
C GLY A 60 10.56 15.72 31.72
N PHE A 61 10.52 16.36 32.88
CA PHE A 61 11.68 16.56 33.74
C PHE A 61 11.72 15.49 34.84
N HIS A 62 12.89 14.82 34.97
CA HIS A 62 13.09 13.74 35.93
C HIS A 62 14.33 13.95 36.78
N PHE A 63 14.23 13.65 38.07
CA PHE A 63 15.34 13.58 38.99
C PHE A 63 15.85 12.14 39.07
N ILE A 64 17.14 11.96 38.88
CA ILE A 64 17.85 10.68 39.02
C ILE A 64 19.02 10.83 39.99
N ALA A 65 19.42 9.74 40.61
CA ALA A 65 20.64 9.77 41.43
C ALA A 65 21.86 9.97 40.51
N PRO A 66 22.88 10.77 40.94
CA PRO A 66 24.00 11.17 40.06
C PRO A 66 24.86 10.02 39.54
N TRP A 67 24.78 8.87 40.17
CA TRP A 67 25.47 7.64 39.73
C TRP A 67 24.65 6.78 38.78
N ASN A 68 23.35 7.04 38.62
CA ASN A 68 22.48 6.33 37.70
C ASN A 68 22.56 6.91 36.27
N LYS A 69 22.12 6.16 35.27
CA LYS A 69 22.10 6.61 33.89
C LYS A 69 20.71 6.41 33.28
N MET A 70 20.22 7.44 32.60
CA MET A 70 19.01 7.36 31.82
C MET A 70 19.40 7.10 30.37
N TYR A 71 18.79 6.06 29.75
CA TYR A 71 18.86 5.81 28.33
C TYR A 71 17.56 6.25 27.68
N ILE A 72 17.66 7.09 26.67
CA ILE A 72 16.51 7.69 26.01
C ILE A 72 16.29 6.95 24.67
N TYR A 73 15.04 6.59 24.41
CA TYR A 73 14.58 5.93 23.19
C TYR A 73 13.52 6.79 22.53
N GLU A 74 13.61 6.94 21.22
CA GLU A 74 12.49 7.46 20.44
C GLU A 74 11.40 6.40 20.35
N VAL A 75 10.20 6.74 20.82
CA VAL A 75 9.04 5.82 20.87
C VAL A 75 7.99 6.14 19.80
N ARG A 76 8.28 7.12 18.95
CA ARG A 76 7.46 7.40 17.77
C ARG A 76 7.74 6.37 16.70
N GLN A 77 6.80 6.27 15.75
CA GLN A 77 6.99 5.47 14.57
C GLN A 77 8.20 5.95 13.77
N GLN A 78 9.11 5.04 13.51
CA GLN A 78 10.32 5.25 12.72
C GLN A 78 10.24 4.44 11.44
N GLU A 79 11.00 4.84 10.43
CA GLU A 79 11.13 4.11 9.18
C GLU A 79 12.58 3.66 8.99
N THR A 80 12.75 2.43 8.50
CA THR A 80 14.02 1.94 7.97
C THR A 80 13.79 1.32 6.61
N SER A 81 14.76 1.44 5.72
CA SER A 81 14.74 0.77 4.42
C SER A 81 15.98 -0.09 4.26
N GLU A 82 15.79 -1.26 3.66
CA GLU A 82 16.84 -2.20 3.35
C GLU A 82 16.72 -2.65 1.90
N ASP A 83 17.83 -2.56 1.21
CA ASP A 83 18.01 -3.11 -0.12
C ASP A 83 18.86 -4.37 -0.07
N MET A 84 18.44 -5.38 -0.80
CA MET A 84 19.12 -6.67 -0.77
C MET A 84 18.91 -7.47 -2.04
N ASN A 85 19.90 -8.28 -2.37
CA ASN A 85 19.76 -9.33 -3.38
C ASN A 85 19.28 -10.61 -2.70
N VAL A 86 18.22 -11.19 -3.23
CA VAL A 86 17.61 -12.42 -2.76
C VAL A 86 17.44 -13.40 -3.91
N LEU A 87 17.51 -14.69 -3.61
CA LEU A 87 17.26 -15.75 -4.58
C LEU A 87 15.77 -16.11 -4.58
N SER A 88 15.17 -16.13 -5.77
CA SER A 88 13.82 -16.68 -5.97
C SER A 88 13.80 -18.19 -5.86
N SER A 89 12.62 -18.81 -5.91
CA SER A 89 12.44 -20.28 -5.89
C SER A 89 13.18 -20.99 -7.02
N ASN A 90 13.42 -20.31 -8.15
CA ASN A 90 14.16 -20.83 -9.30
C ASN A 90 15.68 -20.61 -9.21
N GLY A 91 16.18 -20.04 -8.09
CA GLY A 91 17.59 -19.71 -7.91
C GLY A 91 18.07 -18.47 -8.68
N LEU A 92 17.15 -17.65 -9.20
CA LEU A 92 17.47 -16.38 -9.86
C LEU A 92 17.60 -15.25 -8.84
N GLU A 93 18.65 -14.46 -9.00
CA GLU A 93 18.91 -13.31 -8.14
C GLU A 93 17.98 -12.14 -8.49
N ILE A 94 17.31 -11.61 -7.49
CA ILE A 94 16.36 -10.49 -7.58
C ILE A 94 16.77 -9.43 -6.57
N PHE A 95 16.84 -8.19 -7.01
CA PHE A 95 17.01 -7.05 -6.14
C PHE A 95 15.65 -6.63 -5.57
N VAL A 96 15.56 -6.56 -4.24
CA VAL A 96 14.36 -6.14 -3.52
C VAL A 96 14.71 -5.02 -2.55
N ASP A 97 13.95 -3.94 -2.60
CA ASP A 97 14.03 -2.78 -1.68
C ASP A 97 12.77 -2.79 -0.82
N VAL A 98 12.95 -2.91 0.50
CA VAL A 98 11.86 -3.04 1.48
C VAL A 98 12.01 -1.97 2.55
N SER A 99 10.91 -1.25 2.84
CA SER A 99 10.79 -0.36 3.99
C SER A 99 9.96 -0.99 5.09
N ALA A 100 10.35 -0.75 6.34
CA ALA A 100 9.60 -1.16 7.53
C ALA A 100 9.34 0.04 8.43
N TRP A 101 8.09 0.19 8.87
CA TRP A 101 7.70 1.15 9.90
C TRP A 101 7.52 0.41 11.22
N TYR A 102 8.23 0.87 12.22
CA TYR A 102 8.31 0.24 13.53
C TYR A 102 8.38 1.28 14.64
N GLU A 103 8.09 0.84 15.85
CA GLU A 103 8.26 1.62 17.07
C GLU A 103 8.59 0.70 18.25
N PRO A 104 9.44 1.12 19.19
CA PRO A 104 9.65 0.40 20.43
C PRO A 104 8.38 0.40 21.29
N MET A 105 8.04 -0.71 21.92
CA MET A 105 6.94 -0.75 22.86
C MET A 105 7.29 0.03 24.13
N PHE A 106 6.60 1.16 24.36
CA PHE A 106 6.87 2.06 25.48
C PHE A 106 6.93 1.34 26.82
N ASP A 107 5.93 0.53 27.13
CA ASP A 107 5.84 -0.17 28.41
C ASP A 107 6.91 -1.24 28.62
N LYS A 108 7.58 -1.65 27.54
CA LYS A 108 8.59 -2.71 27.53
C LYS A 108 9.99 -2.24 27.19
N LEU A 109 10.24 -0.92 27.21
CA LEU A 109 11.56 -0.35 26.92
C LEU A 109 12.65 -0.88 27.87
N GLY A 110 12.34 -1.17 29.12
CA GLY A 110 13.26 -1.78 30.06
C GLY A 110 13.76 -3.14 29.59
N HIS A 111 12.88 -3.99 29.10
CA HIS A 111 13.21 -5.31 28.55
C HIS A 111 14.02 -5.19 27.26
N LEU A 112 13.59 -4.29 26.35
CA LEU A 112 14.33 -4.01 25.11
C LEU A 112 15.76 -3.56 25.42
N HIS A 113 15.91 -2.67 26.43
CA HIS A 113 17.23 -2.18 26.83
C HIS A 113 18.10 -3.27 27.45
N GLN A 114 17.53 -4.13 28.28
CA GLN A 114 18.25 -5.20 28.95
C GLN A 114 18.75 -6.27 27.96
N GLU A 115 17.90 -6.68 27.00
CA GLU A 115 18.22 -7.76 26.09
C GLU A 115 19.10 -7.31 24.92
N ILE A 116 18.84 -6.12 24.36
CA ILE A 116 19.40 -5.69 23.09
C ILE A 116 20.19 -4.38 23.21
N GLY A 117 19.64 -3.43 23.97
CA GLY A 117 20.22 -2.10 24.14
C GLY A 117 19.80 -1.11 23.06
N THR A 118 20.49 0.03 22.98
CA THR A 118 20.17 1.15 22.10
C THR A 118 20.39 0.85 20.61
N THR A 119 21.09 -0.23 20.28
CA THR A 119 21.40 -0.64 18.90
C THR A 119 20.41 -1.66 18.34
N TYR A 120 19.16 -1.67 18.83
CA TYR A 120 18.13 -2.61 18.44
C TYR A 120 17.80 -2.61 16.93
N LEU A 121 17.94 -1.44 16.27
CA LEU A 121 17.78 -1.32 14.83
C LEU A 121 18.74 -2.27 14.08
N GLN A 122 20.05 -2.15 14.37
CA GLN A 122 21.09 -2.92 13.67
C GLN A 122 21.15 -4.38 14.11
N ARG A 123 20.78 -4.67 15.37
CA ARG A 123 20.90 -6.02 15.92
C ARG A 123 19.69 -6.90 15.73
N VAL A 124 18.52 -6.30 15.63
CA VAL A 124 17.26 -7.04 15.56
C VAL A 124 16.45 -6.68 14.32
N ILE A 125 16.09 -5.40 14.12
CA ILE A 125 15.14 -5.02 13.07
C ILE A 125 15.69 -5.35 11.70
N ILE A 126 16.88 -4.85 11.36
CA ILE A 126 17.50 -5.07 10.05
C ILE A 126 17.73 -6.56 9.76
N PRO A 127 18.34 -7.35 10.67
CA PRO A 127 18.53 -8.79 10.44
C PRO A 127 17.21 -9.55 10.30
N SER A 128 16.19 -9.21 11.11
CA SER A 128 14.88 -9.86 11.01
C SER A 128 14.21 -9.56 9.68
N LEU A 129 14.19 -8.30 9.26
CA LEU A 129 13.65 -7.88 7.97
C LEU A 129 14.34 -8.60 6.80
N ARG A 130 15.69 -8.69 6.83
CA ARG A 130 16.46 -9.43 5.82
C ARG A 130 16.14 -10.90 5.81
N SER A 131 16.03 -11.51 6.99
CA SER A 131 15.75 -12.95 7.12
C SER A 131 14.35 -13.29 6.58
N SER A 132 13.32 -12.57 7.03
CA SER A 132 11.94 -12.77 6.57
C SER A 132 11.80 -12.50 5.08
N THR A 133 12.41 -11.42 4.57
CA THR A 133 12.37 -11.13 3.13
C THR A 133 13.00 -12.24 2.31
N ARG A 134 14.17 -12.77 2.72
CA ARG A 134 14.81 -13.89 2.03
C ARG A 134 13.99 -15.18 2.11
N SER A 135 13.43 -15.47 3.27
CA SER A 135 12.58 -16.63 3.50
C SER A 135 11.36 -16.62 2.60
N VAL A 136 10.63 -15.50 2.59
CA VAL A 136 9.39 -15.37 1.83
C VAL A 136 9.66 -15.33 0.32
N VAL A 137 10.53 -14.42 -0.12
CA VAL A 137 10.85 -14.25 -1.56
C VAL A 137 11.38 -15.55 -2.17
N GLY A 138 12.14 -16.34 -1.41
CA GLY A 138 12.66 -17.64 -1.85
C GLY A 138 11.60 -18.71 -2.16
N ARG A 139 10.35 -18.50 -1.76
CA ARG A 139 9.21 -19.43 -2.05
C ARG A 139 8.54 -19.12 -3.38
N TYR A 140 8.73 -17.92 -3.91
CA TYR A 140 8.03 -17.42 -5.08
C TYR A 140 8.91 -17.36 -6.33
N THR A 141 8.29 -17.52 -7.49
CA THR A 141 8.97 -17.34 -8.77
C THR A 141 9.15 -15.86 -9.09
N PRO A 142 10.13 -15.47 -9.93
CA PRO A 142 10.32 -14.09 -10.34
C PRO A 142 9.08 -13.43 -10.95
N GLU A 143 8.30 -14.21 -11.69
CA GLU A 143 7.06 -13.76 -12.33
C GLU A 143 5.98 -13.41 -11.28
N GLU A 144 5.80 -14.26 -10.27
CA GLU A 144 4.85 -14.03 -9.17
C GLU A 144 5.24 -12.81 -8.35
N ILE A 145 6.54 -12.63 -8.07
CA ILE A 145 7.08 -11.50 -7.31
C ILE A 145 6.89 -10.19 -8.08
N TYR A 146 7.08 -10.23 -9.41
CA TYR A 146 7.02 -9.02 -10.25
C TYR A 146 5.60 -8.58 -10.56
N SER A 147 4.65 -9.50 -10.74
CA SER A 147 3.35 -9.18 -11.33
C SER A 147 2.13 -9.47 -10.45
N THR A 148 2.01 -10.69 -9.91
CA THR A 148 0.70 -11.17 -9.44
C THR A 148 0.55 -11.27 -7.94
N LYS A 149 1.63 -11.50 -7.19
CA LYS A 149 1.55 -11.81 -5.75
C LYS A 149 2.28 -10.83 -4.84
N ARG A 150 2.55 -9.62 -5.31
CA ARG A 150 3.31 -8.62 -4.55
C ARG A 150 2.68 -8.32 -3.18
N ASP A 151 1.37 -8.16 -3.13
CA ASP A 151 0.66 -7.86 -1.88
C ASP A 151 0.71 -9.05 -0.93
N VAL A 152 0.52 -10.28 -1.43
CA VAL A 152 0.62 -11.51 -0.63
C VAL A 152 2.02 -11.68 -0.03
N ILE A 153 3.05 -11.46 -0.84
CA ILE A 153 4.46 -11.52 -0.41
C ILE A 153 4.74 -10.46 0.66
N GLN A 154 4.24 -9.25 0.48
CA GLN A 154 4.38 -8.17 1.46
C GLN A 154 3.73 -8.53 2.80
N ASP A 155 2.52 -9.10 2.78
CA ASP A 155 1.81 -9.54 3.97
C ASP A 155 2.50 -10.71 4.67
N GLU A 156 3.07 -11.67 3.92
CA GLU A 156 3.87 -12.75 4.50
C GLU A 156 5.14 -12.22 5.15
N ILE A 157 5.88 -11.31 4.49
CA ILE A 157 7.07 -10.67 5.08
C ILE A 157 6.69 -9.92 6.35
N PHE A 158 5.57 -9.19 6.32
CA PHE A 158 5.06 -8.48 7.50
C PHE A 158 4.80 -9.45 8.65
N ASN A 159 4.05 -10.51 8.43
CA ASN A 159 3.67 -11.47 9.47
C ASN A 159 4.89 -12.19 10.07
N GLU A 160 5.82 -12.66 9.23
CA GLU A 160 7.05 -13.29 9.70
C GLU A 160 7.94 -12.32 10.50
N THR A 161 8.11 -11.09 10.00
CA THR A 161 8.92 -10.08 10.68
C THR A 161 8.27 -9.63 11.98
N LYS A 162 6.95 -9.42 11.98
CA LYS A 162 6.17 -9.01 13.14
C LYS A 162 6.33 -9.97 14.31
N THR A 163 6.19 -11.27 14.08
CA THR A 163 6.34 -12.30 15.11
C THR A 163 7.70 -12.20 15.80
N VAL A 164 8.78 -12.04 15.04
CA VAL A 164 10.14 -11.93 15.60
C VAL A 164 10.35 -10.64 16.36
N LEU A 165 9.82 -9.51 15.86
CA LEU A 165 10.00 -8.19 16.48
C LEU A 165 9.18 -8.02 17.75
N GLU A 166 7.95 -8.59 17.80
CA GLU A 166 7.11 -8.56 19.00
C GLU A 166 7.74 -9.32 20.17
N GLU A 167 8.41 -10.44 19.91
CA GLU A 167 9.19 -11.17 20.92
C GLU A 167 10.34 -10.34 21.49
N LYS A 168 10.81 -9.36 20.73
CA LYS A 168 11.89 -8.43 21.10
C LYS A 168 11.40 -7.06 21.57
N ASN A 169 10.12 -6.94 21.88
CA ASN A 169 9.49 -5.73 22.40
C ASN A 169 9.53 -4.53 21.42
N VAL A 170 9.51 -4.82 20.13
CA VAL A 170 9.38 -3.85 19.04
C VAL A 170 8.07 -4.12 18.30
N GLN A 171 7.25 -3.11 18.12
CA GLN A 171 6.03 -3.18 17.34
C GLN A 171 6.35 -2.88 15.87
N LEU A 172 5.92 -3.75 14.96
CA LEU A 172 5.97 -3.52 13.53
C LEU A 172 4.60 -3.04 13.04
N ASN A 173 4.57 -1.85 12.47
CA ASN A 173 3.30 -1.24 12.01
C ASN A 173 3.01 -1.57 10.56
N LYS A 174 4.03 -1.55 9.69
CA LYS A 174 3.86 -1.82 8.27
C LYS A 174 5.17 -2.24 7.61
N ILE A 175 5.07 -3.04 6.56
CA ILE A 175 6.15 -3.28 5.60
C ILE A 175 5.66 -2.85 4.21
N LEU A 176 6.56 -2.30 3.42
CA LEU A 176 6.31 -1.95 2.04
C LEU A 176 7.47 -2.42 1.17
N ILE A 177 7.15 -3.17 0.13
CA ILE A 177 8.10 -3.48 -0.94
C ILE A 177 8.14 -2.25 -1.85
N ARG A 178 9.24 -1.49 -1.82
CA ARG A 178 9.39 -0.24 -2.60
C ARG A 178 9.70 -0.53 -4.06
N ALA A 179 10.68 -1.38 -4.28
CA ALA A 179 11.10 -1.73 -5.63
C ALA A 179 11.51 -3.20 -5.73
N ILE A 180 11.21 -3.78 -6.89
CA ILE A 180 11.70 -5.09 -7.30
C ILE A 180 12.39 -4.88 -8.65
N LYS A 181 13.67 -5.24 -8.74
CA LYS A 181 14.43 -5.15 -9.99
C LYS A 181 14.88 -6.54 -10.39
N LEU A 182 14.52 -6.92 -11.61
CA LEU A 182 14.93 -8.16 -12.24
C LEU A 182 16.11 -7.88 -13.20
N PRO A 183 16.95 -8.86 -13.48
CA PRO A 183 17.91 -8.79 -14.60
C PRO A 183 17.16 -8.44 -15.90
N ALA A 184 17.77 -7.60 -16.75
CA ALA A 184 17.11 -7.07 -17.95
C ALA A 184 16.54 -8.17 -18.87
N THR A 185 17.30 -9.21 -19.10
CA THR A 185 16.90 -10.36 -19.95
C THR A 185 15.68 -11.08 -19.40
N LEU A 186 15.59 -11.25 -18.07
CA LEU A 186 14.47 -11.90 -17.41
C LEU A 186 13.23 -11.00 -17.42
N LYS A 187 13.40 -9.71 -17.19
CA LYS A 187 12.35 -8.71 -17.27
C LYS A 187 11.69 -8.70 -18.64
N GLU A 188 12.48 -8.63 -19.72
CA GLU A 188 12.00 -8.66 -21.11
C GLU A 188 11.22 -9.96 -21.42
N ALA A 189 11.73 -11.11 -20.94
CA ALA A 189 11.03 -12.38 -21.13
C ALA A 189 9.67 -12.43 -20.41
N ILE A 190 9.61 -11.96 -19.17
CA ILE A 190 8.36 -11.91 -18.40
C ILE A 190 7.37 -10.91 -19.01
N GLU A 191 7.82 -9.71 -19.39
CA GLU A 191 6.99 -8.71 -20.05
C GLU A 191 6.47 -9.21 -21.40
N GLY A 192 7.31 -9.92 -22.16
CA GLY A 192 6.91 -10.58 -23.40
C GLY A 192 5.83 -11.63 -23.21
N LYS A 193 5.98 -12.49 -22.19
CA LYS A 193 4.97 -13.49 -21.82
C LYS A 193 3.65 -12.86 -21.40
N LEU A 194 3.71 -11.88 -20.50
CA LEU A 194 2.52 -11.16 -20.05
C LEU A 194 1.79 -10.46 -21.20
N LYS A 195 2.53 -9.88 -22.14
CA LYS A 195 1.96 -9.27 -23.35
C LYS A 195 1.22 -10.31 -24.20
N GLN A 196 1.78 -11.50 -24.39
CA GLN A 196 1.13 -12.57 -25.15
C GLN A 196 -0.14 -13.09 -24.44
N GLU A 197 -0.10 -13.21 -23.12
CA GLU A 197 -1.29 -13.58 -22.34
C GLU A 197 -2.41 -12.53 -22.47
N GLN A 198 -2.06 -11.24 -22.39
CA GLN A 198 -3.03 -10.15 -22.57
C GLN A 198 -3.63 -10.15 -23.98
N LEU A 199 -2.81 -10.38 -25.02
CA LEU A 199 -3.29 -10.51 -26.38
C LEU A 199 -4.23 -11.71 -26.55
N SER A 200 -3.92 -12.84 -25.92
CA SER A 200 -4.79 -14.03 -25.94
C SER A 200 -6.14 -13.74 -25.31
N LEU A 201 -6.16 -13.13 -24.12
CA LEU A 201 -7.39 -12.71 -23.45
C LEU A 201 -8.20 -11.71 -24.28
N GLU A 202 -7.53 -10.78 -24.95
CA GLU A 202 -8.17 -9.82 -25.86
C GLU A 202 -8.85 -10.53 -27.04
N TYR A 203 -8.18 -11.54 -27.62
CA TYR A 203 -8.76 -12.33 -28.70
C TYR A 203 -9.96 -13.18 -28.24
N GLU A 204 -9.89 -13.79 -27.06
CA GLU A 204 -11.02 -14.52 -26.46
C GLU A 204 -12.23 -13.61 -26.26
N PHE A 205 -11.98 -12.40 -25.71
CA PHE A 205 -13.02 -11.41 -25.52
C PHE A 205 -13.66 -10.92 -26.83
N LYS A 206 -12.83 -10.68 -27.86
CA LYS A 206 -13.30 -10.31 -29.21
C LYS A 206 -14.14 -11.43 -29.81
N LEU A 207 -13.75 -12.67 -29.62
CA LEU A 207 -14.45 -13.83 -30.14
C LEU A 207 -15.81 -14.03 -29.43
N GLU A 208 -15.85 -13.86 -28.12
CA GLU A 208 -17.08 -13.88 -27.33
C GLU A 208 -18.05 -12.76 -27.77
N LYS A 209 -17.53 -11.55 -27.92
CA LYS A 209 -18.31 -10.40 -28.43
C LYS A 209 -18.89 -10.67 -29.81
N ALA A 210 -18.07 -11.21 -30.72
CA ALA A 210 -18.54 -11.56 -32.08
C ALA A 210 -19.63 -12.64 -32.06
N ARG A 211 -19.49 -13.64 -31.19
CA ARG A 211 -20.55 -14.68 -30.99
C ARG A 211 -21.85 -14.08 -30.47
N LYS A 212 -21.81 -13.26 -29.46
CA LYS A 212 -22.98 -12.56 -28.90
C LYS A 212 -23.62 -11.64 -29.92
N GLU A 213 -22.85 -10.96 -30.75
CA GLU A 213 -23.36 -10.10 -31.81
C GLU A 213 -24.04 -10.91 -32.92
N ALA A 214 -23.46 -12.04 -33.34
CA ALA A 214 -24.08 -12.96 -34.30
C ALA A 214 -25.41 -13.54 -33.78
N GLU A 215 -25.45 -13.91 -32.51
CA GLU A 215 -26.67 -14.40 -31.85
C GLU A 215 -27.74 -13.30 -31.75
N ARG A 216 -27.36 -12.09 -31.42
CA ARG A 216 -28.24 -10.91 -31.42
C ARG A 216 -28.86 -10.68 -32.80
N GLN A 217 -28.04 -10.72 -33.87
CA GLN A 217 -28.50 -10.56 -35.24
C GLN A 217 -29.42 -11.69 -35.68
N LYS A 218 -29.15 -12.93 -35.25
CA LYS A 218 -30.03 -14.08 -35.51
C LYS A 218 -31.40 -13.89 -34.85
N ILE A 219 -31.44 -13.55 -33.56
CA ILE A 219 -32.68 -13.29 -32.81
C ILE A 219 -33.44 -12.13 -33.44
N GLU A 220 -32.78 -11.08 -33.86
CA GLU A 220 -33.42 -9.94 -34.55
C GLU A 220 -34.02 -10.37 -35.91
N ALA A 221 -33.29 -11.17 -36.68
CA ALA A 221 -33.79 -11.69 -37.96
C ALA A 221 -34.99 -12.62 -37.76
N GLU A 222 -34.94 -13.51 -36.76
CA GLU A 222 -36.08 -14.40 -36.42
C GLU A 222 -37.29 -13.59 -35.91
N GLY A 223 -37.08 -12.56 -35.13
CA GLY A 223 -38.09 -11.62 -34.67
C GLY A 223 -38.77 -10.90 -35.85
N LYS A 224 -37.97 -10.38 -36.80
CA LYS A 224 -38.46 -9.73 -38.03
C LYS A 224 -39.25 -10.74 -38.90
N ALA A 225 -38.73 -11.97 -39.10
CA ALA A 225 -39.40 -12.99 -39.87
C ALA A 225 -40.77 -13.39 -39.26
N THR A 226 -40.80 -13.48 -37.91
CA THR A 226 -42.06 -13.77 -37.18
C THR A 226 -43.04 -12.60 -37.29
N ALA A 227 -42.57 -11.36 -37.15
CA ALA A 227 -43.39 -10.18 -37.34
C ALA A 227 -43.97 -10.12 -38.75
N PHE A 228 -43.17 -10.37 -39.79
CA PHE A 228 -43.67 -10.43 -41.17
C PHE A 228 -44.67 -11.56 -41.40
N LYS A 229 -44.52 -12.75 -40.78
CA LYS A 229 -45.53 -13.82 -40.85
C LYS A 229 -46.86 -13.38 -40.27
N ILE A 230 -46.85 -12.72 -39.11
CA ILE A 230 -48.06 -12.22 -38.44
C ILE A 230 -48.73 -11.13 -39.29
N ILE A 231 -47.96 -10.20 -39.82
CA ILE A 231 -48.47 -9.14 -40.71
C ILE A 231 -49.06 -9.75 -41.96
N ASN A 232 -48.37 -10.67 -42.64
CA ASN A 232 -48.89 -11.31 -43.83
C ASN A 232 -50.14 -12.12 -43.58
N ALA A 233 -50.27 -12.78 -42.42
CA ALA A 233 -51.50 -13.54 -42.06
C ALA A 233 -52.70 -12.62 -41.79
N SER A 234 -52.44 -11.36 -41.39
CA SER A 234 -53.49 -10.35 -41.10
C SER A 234 -53.76 -9.38 -42.26
N LEU A 235 -52.88 -9.33 -43.29
CA LEU A 235 -53.03 -8.46 -44.44
C LEU A 235 -54.04 -9.04 -45.47
N THR A 236 -55.19 -8.44 -45.45
CA THR A 236 -56.19 -8.64 -46.55
C THR A 236 -55.99 -7.51 -47.59
N ASP A 237 -56.46 -7.80 -48.86
CA ASP A 237 -56.41 -6.78 -49.94
C ASP A 237 -57.07 -5.46 -49.53
N ARG A 238 -58.03 -5.51 -48.62
CA ARG A 238 -58.73 -4.32 -48.10
C ARG A 238 -57.81 -3.45 -47.21
N ILE A 239 -57.08 -4.08 -46.36
CA ILE A 239 -56.12 -3.40 -45.48
C ILE A 239 -54.94 -2.82 -46.27
N LEU A 240 -54.45 -3.51 -47.31
CA LEU A 240 -53.42 -3.01 -48.22
C LEU A 240 -53.86 -1.74 -48.95
N ARG A 241 -55.13 -1.71 -49.42
CA ARG A 241 -55.73 -0.54 -50.07
C ARG A 241 -55.83 0.66 -49.08
N GLU A 242 -56.30 0.40 -47.86
CA GLU A 242 -56.42 1.40 -46.81
C GLU A 242 -55.06 2.02 -46.44
N LYS A 243 -54.02 1.19 -46.26
CA LYS A 243 -52.65 1.63 -46.00
C LYS A 243 -52.06 2.39 -47.22
N GLY A 244 -52.36 1.99 -48.42
CA GLY A 244 -52.00 2.72 -49.63
C GLY A 244 -52.62 4.14 -49.69
N ILE A 245 -53.89 4.24 -49.36
CA ILE A 245 -54.59 5.56 -49.29
C ILE A 245 -54.03 6.42 -48.18
N GLU A 246 -53.77 5.87 -46.97
CA GLU A 246 -53.16 6.58 -45.86
C GLU A 246 -51.74 7.11 -46.21
N ALA A 247 -50.92 6.30 -46.86
CA ALA A 247 -49.60 6.70 -47.33
C ALA A 247 -49.64 7.79 -48.38
N THR A 248 -50.61 7.73 -49.28
CA THR A 248 -50.83 8.74 -50.32
C THR A 248 -51.31 10.07 -49.71
N LEU A 249 -52.15 10.01 -48.66
CA LEU A 249 -52.64 11.19 -47.96
C LEU A 249 -51.49 11.88 -47.21
N LYS A 250 -50.64 11.13 -46.49
CA LYS A 250 -49.42 11.62 -45.82
C LYS A 250 -48.43 12.24 -46.78
N LEU A 251 -48.30 11.66 -47.99
CA LEU A 251 -47.46 12.23 -49.04
C LEU A 251 -48.04 13.55 -49.57
N ALA A 252 -49.37 13.67 -49.74
CA ALA A 252 -50.02 14.87 -50.17
C ALA A 252 -49.93 16.02 -49.14
N GLU A 253 -49.88 15.70 -47.86
CA GLU A 253 -49.73 16.68 -46.76
C GLU A 253 -48.27 17.10 -46.52
N SER A 254 -47.30 16.40 -47.14
CA SER A 254 -45.85 16.70 -46.93
C SER A 254 -45.46 17.97 -47.68
N PRO A 255 -44.88 19.00 -47.02
CA PRO A 255 -44.47 20.27 -47.65
C PRO A 255 -43.34 20.07 -48.69
N ASN A 256 -42.72 18.86 -48.73
CA ASN A 256 -41.61 18.50 -49.64
C ASN A 256 -42.03 17.53 -50.75
N ALA A 257 -43.34 17.29 -50.97
CA ALA A 257 -43.80 16.37 -51.99
C ALA A 257 -43.58 16.93 -53.40
N LYS A 258 -42.56 16.46 -54.04
CA LYS A 258 -42.31 16.62 -55.49
C LYS A 258 -42.91 15.41 -56.20
N VAL A 259 -43.91 15.66 -57.00
CA VAL A 259 -44.64 14.77 -57.92
C VAL A 259 -44.44 13.24 -57.77
N VAL A 260 -45.43 12.57 -57.21
CA VAL A 260 -45.47 11.13 -57.14
C VAL A 260 -46.38 10.61 -58.28
N VAL A 261 -45.84 9.94 -59.27
CA VAL A 261 -46.60 9.24 -60.26
C VAL A 261 -46.85 7.78 -59.81
N ILE A 262 -48.05 7.47 -59.42
CA ILE A 262 -48.46 6.10 -59.07
C ILE A 262 -48.87 5.38 -60.37
N GLY A 263 -47.98 4.55 -60.92
CA GLY A 263 -48.30 3.67 -62.02
C GLY A 263 -49.18 2.49 -61.57
N ASN A 264 -50.31 2.31 -62.24
CA ASN A 264 -51.17 1.17 -61.99
C ASN A 264 -50.71 -0.02 -62.91
N THR A 265 -49.84 -0.84 -62.38
CA THR A 265 -49.49 -2.14 -62.98
C THR A 265 -49.51 -3.22 -61.91
N LYS A 266 -50.06 -4.33 -62.24
CA LYS A 266 -50.19 -5.54 -61.40
C LYS A 266 -48.78 -5.89 -60.87
N GLY A 267 -48.45 -5.49 -59.57
CA GLY A 267 -47.21 -5.89 -58.86
C GLY A 267 -46.06 -4.89 -58.91
N GLY A 268 -46.18 -3.64 -59.36
CA GLY A 268 -45.12 -2.66 -59.44
C GLY A 268 -44.98 -1.82 -58.19
N LEU A 269 -43.73 -1.61 -57.72
CA LEU A 269 -43.35 -0.66 -56.70
C LEU A 269 -43.55 0.79 -57.21
N PRO A 270 -44.01 1.74 -56.40
CA PRO A 270 -44.11 3.14 -56.83
C PRO A 270 -42.71 3.68 -57.14
N LEU A 271 -42.51 4.20 -58.35
CA LEU A 271 -41.33 4.93 -58.76
C LEU A 271 -41.42 6.39 -58.26
N ILE A 272 -40.55 6.74 -57.32
CA ILE A 272 -40.40 8.12 -56.89
C ILE A 272 -39.33 8.77 -57.79
N LEU A 273 -39.76 9.68 -58.68
CA LEU A 273 -38.86 10.53 -59.47
C LEU A 273 -38.68 11.83 -58.68
N GLY A 274 -37.53 11.95 -58.00
CA GLY A 274 -37.10 13.20 -57.40
C GLY A 274 -36.51 14.11 -58.48
N ASP A 275 -36.77 15.40 -58.37
CA ASP A 275 -36.17 16.44 -59.22
C ASP A 275 -34.68 16.52 -58.98
N ILE A 276 -33.92 16.35 -60.09
CA ILE A 276 -32.47 16.56 -60.11
C ILE A 276 -32.23 18.04 -60.35
N LYS A 277 -31.73 18.73 -59.32
CA LYS A 277 -31.05 20.00 -59.50
C LYS A 277 -29.54 19.80 -59.36
#